data_54f1df307071ff35437793429d145750
#
_entry.id   54f1df307071ff35437793429d145750
#
_cell.length_a   1.000
_cell.length_b   1.000
_cell.length_c   1.000
_cell.angle_alpha   90.00
_cell.angle_beta   90.00
_cell.angle_gamma   90.00
#
_symmetry.space_group_name_H-M   'P 1'
#
loop_
_entity.id
_entity.type
_entity.pdbx_description
1 polymer ?
#
loop_
_entity_poly.entity_id
_entity_poly.type
_entity_poly.pdbx_seq_one_letter_code
_entity_poly.pdbx_strand_id
1 'polypeptide(L)'
;AAAGCSGVLLTKGSADPYSEKVVRSSMGSILRLPIYHDLDIEFLKEIKSFSKVPFIGTSLSASQNYRHAKFVTEGVFIFGNEGSGISPEILDLTDWNVFIPMAGTVESLNVSSTAAIILFYYLDDNEFNN
;
A
#
# COMPACT_ATOMS: atom_id res chain seq x y z
N ALA A 1 10.23 -1.50 -4.06
CA ALA A 1 11.69 -1.30 -4.15
C ALA A 1 12.03 0.03 -4.83
N ALA A 2 11.63 0.22 -6.10
CA ALA A 2 11.98 1.42 -6.87
C ALA A 2 11.48 2.74 -6.24
N ALA A 3 10.40 2.71 -5.51
CA ALA A 3 9.85 3.85 -4.78
C ALA A 3 10.43 4.03 -3.37
N GLY A 4 11.56 3.40 -3.04
CA GLY A 4 12.24 3.60 -1.76
C GLY A 4 11.57 2.99 -0.54
N CYS A 5 10.61 2.05 -0.71
CA CYS A 5 9.98 1.38 0.43
C CYS A 5 11.00 0.58 1.25
N SER A 6 10.82 0.56 2.56
CA SER A 6 11.68 -0.18 3.50
C SER A 6 11.31 -1.65 3.63
N GLY A 7 10.12 -2.06 3.24
CA GLY A 7 9.65 -3.45 3.31
C GLY A 7 8.23 -3.62 2.80
N VAL A 8 7.79 -4.88 2.75
CA VAL A 8 6.45 -5.28 2.33
C VAL A 8 5.83 -6.16 3.41
N LEU A 9 4.60 -5.85 3.78
CA LEU A 9 3.80 -6.62 4.72
C LEU A 9 2.63 -7.26 3.95
N LEU A 10 2.53 -8.57 3.97
CA LEU A 10 1.47 -9.34 3.33
C LEU A 10 0.61 -10.04 4.38
N THR A 11 -0.65 -9.66 4.42
CA THR A 11 -1.61 -10.29 5.33
C THR A 11 -2.01 -11.69 4.84
N LYS A 12 -2.54 -12.51 5.74
CA LYS A 12 -3.13 -13.81 5.40
C LYS A 12 -4.14 -13.65 4.26
N GLY A 13 -4.06 -14.57 3.28
CA GLY A 13 -4.87 -14.51 2.07
C GLY A 13 -4.27 -13.69 0.93
N SER A 14 -3.13 -13.02 1.14
CA SER A 14 -2.33 -12.46 0.04
C SER A 14 -1.69 -13.54 -0.81
N ALA A 15 -1.31 -13.21 -2.04
CA ALA A 15 -0.59 -14.13 -2.90
C ALA A 15 0.75 -14.53 -2.27
N ASP A 16 1.16 -15.80 -2.46
CA ASP A 16 2.46 -16.28 -2.03
C ASP A 16 3.57 -15.51 -2.75
N PRO A 17 4.40 -14.73 -2.03
CA PRO A 17 5.46 -13.93 -2.62
C PRO A 17 6.57 -14.77 -3.26
N TYR A 18 6.70 -16.02 -2.85
CA TYR A 18 7.75 -16.94 -3.33
C TYR A 18 7.26 -17.92 -4.39
N SER A 19 6.01 -17.80 -4.83
CA SER A 19 5.54 -18.59 -5.97
C SER A 19 6.35 -18.26 -7.23
N GLU A 20 6.54 -19.25 -8.10
CA GLU A 20 7.35 -19.11 -9.33
C GLU A 20 6.90 -17.90 -10.17
N LYS A 21 5.61 -17.67 -10.28
CA LYS A 21 5.02 -16.55 -11.02
C LYS A 21 5.43 -15.20 -10.42
N VAL A 22 5.34 -15.05 -9.09
CA VAL A 22 5.69 -13.80 -8.40
C VAL A 22 7.19 -13.56 -8.45
N VAL A 23 8.01 -14.57 -8.17
CA VAL A 23 9.47 -14.46 -8.24
C VAL A 23 9.93 -14.04 -9.63
N ARG A 24 9.38 -14.65 -10.68
CA ARG A 24 9.70 -14.31 -12.07
C ARG A 24 9.28 -12.90 -12.43
N SER A 25 8.07 -12.49 -12.06
CA SER A 25 7.55 -11.15 -12.37
C SER A 25 8.23 -10.03 -11.58
N SER A 26 8.83 -10.34 -10.44
CA SER A 26 9.53 -9.35 -9.60
C SER A 26 10.84 -8.85 -10.19
N MET A 27 11.36 -9.50 -11.25
CA MET A 27 12.62 -9.14 -11.90
C MET A 27 13.79 -8.97 -10.92
N GLY A 28 13.84 -9.81 -9.90
CA GLY A 28 14.84 -9.79 -8.83
C GLY A 28 14.58 -8.77 -7.70
N SER A 29 13.54 -7.96 -7.79
CA SER A 29 13.21 -7.00 -6.73
C SER A 29 12.85 -7.66 -5.40
N ILE A 30 12.37 -8.90 -5.45
CA ILE A 30 12.06 -9.71 -4.27
C ILE A 30 13.28 -9.90 -3.33
N LEU A 31 14.47 -9.81 -3.85
CA LEU A 31 15.73 -9.93 -3.08
C LEU A 31 16.20 -8.59 -2.49
N ARG A 32 15.51 -7.49 -2.80
CA ARG A 32 15.93 -6.14 -2.43
C ARG A 32 15.15 -5.55 -1.27
N LEU A 33 14.03 -6.17 -0.90
CA LEU A 33 13.16 -5.69 0.19
C LEU A 33 12.86 -6.83 1.15
N PRO A 34 12.86 -6.58 2.47
CA PRO A 34 12.27 -7.49 3.43
C PRO A 34 10.80 -7.71 3.12
N ILE A 35 10.38 -8.96 3.06
CA ILE A 35 8.98 -9.35 2.87
C ILE A 35 8.53 -10.18 4.06
N TYR A 36 7.52 -9.70 4.76
CA TYR A 36 6.87 -10.41 5.84
C TYR A 36 5.51 -10.87 5.34
N HIS A 37 5.22 -12.15 5.42
CA HIS A 37 3.97 -12.72 4.89
C HIS A 37 3.20 -13.51 5.93
N ASP A 38 1.98 -13.92 5.60
CA ASP A 38 1.04 -14.60 6.50
C ASP A 38 0.73 -13.85 7.80
N LEU A 39 0.81 -12.52 7.74
CA LEU A 39 0.55 -11.67 8.89
C LEU A 39 -0.94 -11.63 9.22
N ASP A 40 -1.27 -11.71 10.48
CA ASP A 40 -2.64 -11.52 10.97
C ASP A 40 -2.89 -10.06 11.37
N ILE A 41 -4.14 -9.77 11.65
CA ILE A 41 -4.58 -8.42 12.02
C ILE A 41 -3.96 -7.97 13.34
N GLU A 42 -3.72 -8.89 14.27
CA GLU A 42 -3.14 -8.57 15.58
C GLU A 42 -1.71 -8.05 15.42
N PHE A 43 -0.93 -8.63 14.51
CA PHE A 43 0.40 -8.13 14.19
C PHE A 43 0.35 -6.69 13.63
N LEU A 44 -0.62 -6.38 12.77
CA LEU A 44 -0.79 -5.02 12.26
C LEU A 44 -1.19 -4.03 13.36
N LYS A 45 -2.04 -4.44 14.30
CA LYS A 45 -2.39 -3.65 15.48
C LYS A 45 -1.17 -3.38 16.36
N GLU A 46 -0.31 -4.37 16.55
CA GLU A 46 0.94 -4.20 17.28
C GLU A 46 1.85 -3.18 16.58
N ILE A 47 2.10 -3.32 15.27
CA ILE A 47 2.87 -2.32 14.51
C ILE A 47 2.25 -0.93 14.71
N LYS A 48 0.94 -0.80 14.56
CA LYS A 48 0.25 0.48 14.73
C LYS A 48 0.44 1.07 16.11
N SER A 49 0.49 0.25 17.15
CA SER A 49 0.68 0.72 18.53
C SER A 49 2.12 1.17 18.84
N PHE A 50 3.11 0.52 18.24
CA PHE A 50 4.53 0.84 18.44
C PHE A 50 5.04 1.94 17.53
N SER A 51 4.69 1.86 16.25
CA SER A 51 5.08 2.85 15.27
C SER A 51 4.14 4.06 15.38
N LYS A 52 4.68 5.24 15.45
CA LYS A 52 3.90 6.47 15.37
C LYS A 52 3.62 6.89 13.92
N VAL A 53 3.97 6.02 12.97
CA VAL A 53 3.76 6.31 11.54
C VAL A 53 2.30 6.12 11.16
N PRO A 54 1.76 6.95 10.28
CA PRO A 54 0.38 6.82 9.83
C PRO A 54 0.17 5.60 8.94
N PHE A 55 -1.01 5.03 9.03
CA PHE A 55 -1.52 4.00 8.14
C PHE A 55 -2.45 4.65 7.12
N ILE A 56 -2.12 4.52 5.85
CA ILE A 56 -2.81 5.19 4.74
C ILE A 56 -3.42 4.12 3.84
N GLY A 57 -4.73 4.03 3.83
CA GLY A 57 -5.45 3.08 2.99
C GLY A 57 -5.74 3.64 1.59
N THR A 58 -5.83 2.77 0.60
CA THR A 58 -6.30 3.10 -0.73
C THR A 58 -7.70 2.52 -0.93
N SER A 59 -8.69 3.35 -1.13
CA SER A 59 -10.09 2.91 -1.27
C SER A 59 -10.84 3.80 -2.24
N LEU A 60 -11.67 3.19 -3.09
CA LEU A 60 -12.54 3.94 -4.02
C LEU A 60 -13.59 4.76 -3.28
N SER A 61 -13.99 4.36 -2.08
CA SER A 61 -14.93 5.07 -1.22
C SER A 61 -14.28 6.16 -0.35
N ALA A 62 -12.96 6.35 -0.47
CA ALA A 62 -12.27 7.41 0.26
C ALA A 62 -12.74 8.79 -0.20
N SER A 63 -12.77 9.73 0.74
CA SER A 63 -13.17 11.12 0.46
C SER A 63 -12.00 11.98 -0.05
N GLN A 64 -10.77 11.51 0.07
CA GLN A 64 -9.59 12.31 -0.21
C GLN A 64 -8.87 11.85 -1.47
N ASN A 65 -8.74 12.74 -2.44
CA ASN A 65 -7.90 12.53 -3.62
C ASN A 65 -6.43 12.45 -3.20
N TYR A 66 -5.70 11.43 -3.66
CA TYR A 66 -4.30 11.21 -3.30
C TYR A 66 -3.40 12.44 -3.56
N ARG A 67 -3.70 13.25 -4.57
CA ARG A 67 -2.94 14.45 -4.91
C ARG A 67 -3.09 15.59 -3.90
N HIS A 68 -4.14 15.55 -3.09
CA HIS A 68 -4.42 16.57 -2.09
C HIS A 68 -4.22 16.03 -0.66
N ALA A 69 -3.85 14.77 -0.53
CA ALA A 69 -3.54 14.19 0.74
C ALA A 69 -2.19 14.73 1.24
N LYS A 70 -2.15 15.09 2.51
CA LYS A 70 -0.88 15.45 3.15
C LYS A 70 -0.12 14.15 3.43
N PHE A 71 0.89 13.87 2.65
CA PHE A 71 1.81 12.79 2.94
C PHE A 71 2.82 13.22 4.01
N VAL A 72 3.32 12.24 4.71
CA VAL A 72 4.36 12.40 5.74
C VAL A 72 5.62 11.66 5.30
N THR A 73 6.74 11.94 5.91
CA THR A 73 8.03 11.34 5.56
C THR A 73 8.09 9.83 5.78
N GLU A 74 7.21 9.29 6.62
CA GLU A 74 7.11 7.86 6.94
C GLU A 74 5.64 7.45 6.99
N GLY A 75 5.31 6.27 6.48
CA GLY A 75 3.94 5.76 6.50
C GLY A 75 3.83 4.32 6.05
N VAL A 76 2.75 3.67 6.44
CA VAL A 76 2.35 2.35 5.97
C VAL A 76 1.23 2.52 4.96
N PHE A 77 1.53 2.28 3.68
CA PHE A 77 0.53 2.33 2.61
C PHE A 77 -0.15 0.98 2.47
N ILE A 78 -1.46 0.97 2.53
CA ILE A 78 -2.28 -0.24 2.51
C ILE A 78 -3.06 -0.31 1.19
N PHE A 79 -2.87 -1.42 0.50
CA PHE A 79 -3.54 -1.73 -0.77
C PHE A 79 -4.43 -2.94 -0.59
N GLY A 80 -5.65 -2.86 -1.09
CA GLY A 80 -6.61 -3.94 -1.02
C GLY A 80 -6.48 -4.94 -2.17
N ASN A 81 -7.21 -6.04 -2.06
CA ASN A 81 -7.42 -6.99 -3.14
C ASN A 81 -8.26 -6.37 -4.25
N GLU A 82 -8.03 -6.74 -5.52
CA GLU A 82 -8.75 -6.20 -6.68
C GLU A 82 -10.27 -6.42 -6.62
N GLY A 83 -10.72 -7.51 -6.03
CA GLY A 83 -12.14 -7.86 -5.95
C GLY A 83 -12.85 -7.32 -4.72
N SER A 84 -12.24 -7.45 -3.55
CA SER A 84 -12.85 -7.13 -2.25
C SER A 84 -12.33 -5.84 -1.59
N GLY A 85 -11.26 -5.25 -2.14
CA GLY A 85 -10.63 -4.08 -1.54
C GLY A 85 -9.91 -4.39 -0.23
N ILE A 86 -9.84 -3.42 0.65
CA ILE A 86 -9.29 -3.55 2.00
C ILE A 86 -10.42 -4.04 2.93
N SER A 87 -10.13 -5.03 3.78
CA SER A 87 -11.11 -5.51 4.74
C SER A 87 -11.50 -4.43 5.76
N PRO A 88 -12.73 -4.44 6.28
CA PRO A 88 -13.17 -3.46 7.27
C PRO A 88 -12.24 -3.37 8.49
N GLU A 89 -11.78 -4.51 8.99
CA GLU A 89 -10.87 -4.58 10.14
C GLU A 89 -9.53 -3.86 9.88
N ILE A 90 -9.01 -3.91 8.65
CA ILE A 90 -7.78 -3.21 8.28
C ILE A 90 -8.08 -1.73 8.02
N LEU A 91 -9.25 -1.40 7.44
CA LEU A 91 -9.69 -0.02 7.27
C LEU A 91 -9.80 0.72 8.61
N ASP A 92 -10.24 0.04 9.67
CA ASP A 92 -10.32 0.60 11.02
C ASP A 92 -8.94 0.96 11.61
N LEU A 93 -7.86 0.40 11.08
CA LEU A 93 -6.49 0.76 11.47
C LEU A 93 -5.95 1.98 10.73
N THR A 94 -6.58 2.41 9.65
CA THR A 94 -6.09 3.53 8.84
C THR A 94 -6.34 4.87 9.53
N ASP A 95 -5.39 5.77 9.43
CA ASP A 95 -5.55 7.16 9.90
C ASP A 95 -6.35 7.99 8.89
N TRP A 96 -6.16 7.72 7.60
CA TRP A 96 -6.97 8.23 6.51
C TRP A 96 -6.89 7.34 5.27
N ASN A 97 -7.80 7.57 4.34
CA ASN A 97 -7.87 6.84 3.10
C ASN A 97 -7.83 7.79 1.90
N VAL A 98 -7.17 7.36 0.85
CA VAL A 98 -7.05 8.11 -0.41
C VAL A 98 -7.60 7.33 -1.59
N PHE A 99 -8.06 8.04 -2.61
CA PHE A 99 -8.45 7.46 -3.88
C PHE A 99 -7.68 8.06 -5.05
N ILE A 100 -7.52 7.29 -6.11
CA ILE A 100 -7.04 7.76 -7.41
C ILE A 100 -8.26 8.09 -8.25
N PRO A 101 -8.41 9.34 -8.75
CA PRO A 101 -9.52 9.69 -9.62
C PRO A 101 -9.51 8.86 -10.91
N MET A 102 -10.63 8.23 -11.22
CA MET A 102 -10.82 7.48 -12.45
C MET A 102 -11.56 8.31 -13.48
N ALA A 103 -11.16 8.20 -14.75
CA ALA A 103 -11.90 8.77 -15.86
C ALA A 103 -12.83 7.72 -16.48
N GLY A 104 -14.08 8.10 -16.71
CA GLY A 104 -15.06 7.25 -17.40
C GLY A 104 -15.66 6.16 -16.52
N THR A 105 -15.90 4.99 -17.13
CA THR A 105 -16.60 3.85 -16.51
C THR A 105 -15.69 2.81 -15.85
N VAL A 106 -14.39 3.09 -15.78
CA VAL A 106 -13.42 2.18 -15.15
C VAL A 106 -13.54 2.30 -13.63
N GLU A 107 -13.85 1.19 -12.98
CA GLU A 107 -14.09 1.17 -11.52
C GLU A 107 -12.82 1.09 -10.69
N SER A 108 -11.78 0.41 -11.19
CA SER A 108 -10.53 0.22 -10.43
C SER A 108 -9.32 0.05 -11.32
N LEU A 109 -8.14 0.27 -10.75
CA LEU A 109 -6.84 -0.08 -11.32
C LEU A 109 -6.35 -1.40 -10.70
N ASN A 110 -5.49 -2.08 -11.44
CA ASN A 110 -4.70 -3.18 -10.88
C ASN A 110 -3.90 -2.69 -9.66
N VAL A 111 -3.76 -3.53 -8.63
CA VAL A 111 -3.10 -3.17 -7.36
C VAL A 111 -1.66 -2.72 -7.55
N SER A 112 -0.91 -3.31 -8.48
CA SER A 112 0.47 -2.91 -8.75
C SER A 112 0.55 -1.51 -9.38
N SER A 113 -0.40 -1.17 -10.25
CA SER A 113 -0.51 0.17 -10.84
C SER A 113 -0.90 1.20 -9.78
N THR A 114 -1.86 0.88 -8.93
CA THR A 114 -2.25 1.72 -7.78
C THR A 114 -1.06 1.98 -6.87
N ALA A 115 -0.33 0.92 -6.50
CA ALA A 115 0.86 1.04 -5.66
C ALA A 115 1.94 1.91 -6.32
N ALA A 116 2.20 1.72 -7.61
CA ALA A 116 3.18 2.54 -8.32
C ALA A 116 2.81 4.03 -8.29
N ILE A 117 1.56 4.37 -8.64
CA ILE A 117 1.10 5.76 -8.67
C ILE A 117 1.24 6.41 -7.29
N ILE A 118 0.73 5.76 -6.24
CA ILE A 118 0.73 6.30 -4.88
C ILE A 118 2.16 6.44 -4.34
N LEU A 119 2.97 5.39 -4.45
CA LEU A 119 4.30 5.37 -3.86
C LEU A 119 5.28 6.31 -4.57
N PHE A 120 5.19 6.45 -5.90
CA PHE A 120 6.03 7.42 -6.61
C PHE A 120 5.57 8.85 -6.38
N TYR A 121 4.28 9.11 -6.25
CA TYR A 121 3.81 10.42 -5.86
C TYR A 121 4.28 10.84 -4.46
N TYR A 122 4.29 9.88 -3.52
CA TYR A 122 4.82 10.09 -2.18
C TYR A 122 6.33 10.40 -2.19
N LEU A 123 7.11 9.69 -3.02
CA LEU A 123 8.52 9.94 -3.18
C LEU A 123 8.79 11.34 -3.75
N ASP A 124 8.08 11.71 -4.83
CA ASP A 124 8.22 13.02 -5.46
C ASP A 124 7.92 14.16 -4.47
N ASP A 125 6.86 14.02 -3.67
CA ASP A 125 6.45 15.04 -2.69
C ASP A 125 7.52 15.24 -1.59
N ASN A 126 8.25 14.20 -1.24
CA ASN A 126 9.32 14.26 -0.25
C ASN A 126 10.67 14.75 -0.82
N GLU A 127 11.00 14.45 -2.07
CA GLU A 127 12.29 14.81 -2.66
C GLU A 127 12.31 16.23 -3.26
N PHE A 128 11.19 16.72 -3.77
CA PHE A 128 11.13 17.99 -4.49
C PHE A 128 10.59 19.16 -3.66
N ASN A 129 10.05 18.92 -2.48
CA ASN A 129 9.54 19.98 -1.59
C ASN A 129 10.48 20.31 -0.40
N ASN A 130 11.69 19.75 -0.39
CA ASN A 130 12.82 20.11 0.47
C ASN A 130 13.88 20.83 -0.36
#